data_59665801c070a7adf69807b6e08602e8
#
_entry.id   59665801c070a7adf69807b6e08602e8
#
_cell.length_a   1.000
_cell.length_b   1.000
_cell.length_c   1.000
_cell.angle_alpha   90.00
_cell.angle_beta   90.00
_cell.angle_gamma   90.00
#
_symmetry.space_group_name_H-M   'P 1'
#
loop_
_entity.id
_entity.type
_entity.pdbx_description
1 polymer ?
#
loop_
_entity_poly.entity_id
_entity_poly.type
_entity_poly.pdbx_seq_one_letter_code
_entity_poly.pdbx_strand_id
1 'polypeptide(L)'
;LVLALGANQIRLPLEGDGVEEILSVNNLDDYRSFQDTLATKKEISILGAGLIGCEFANDLAMAGYNVHVIDISIQPLGKLLPPAGGTFLQRKLEAIGVIFHFDTITKRVEKIGKKLQLTFANGKTLQTDILLTAVGLIPNTSLAEEAGIKVNRGIVVTRSLQTNYSDIYALGDCAEVD
;
A
#
# COMPACT_ATOMS: atom_id res chain seq x y z
N LEU A 1 -12.09 -1.98 -28.61
CA LEU A 1 -12.02 -2.61 -27.32
C LEU A 1 -11.24 -1.73 -26.35
N VAL A 2 -11.67 -1.66 -25.08
CA VAL A 2 -10.95 -0.92 -24.03
C VAL A 2 -10.66 -1.88 -22.88
N LEU A 3 -9.39 -1.96 -22.48
CA LEU A 3 -8.92 -2.69 -21.30
C LEU A 3 -8.81 -1.73 -20.13
N ALA A 4 -9.58 -1.96 -19.08
CA ALA A 4 -9.58 -1.19 -17.85
C ALA A 4 -9.49 -2.17 -16.65
N LEU A 5 -8.41 -2.97 -16.65
CA LEU A 5 -8.27 -4.16 -15.80
C LEU A 5 -7.83 -3.84 -14.37
N GLY A 6 -7.44 -2.58 -14.11
CA GLY A 6 -6.95 -2.14 -12.80
C GLY A 6 -5.62 -2.78 -12.41
N ALA A 7 -5.38 -2.84 -11.11
CA ALA A 7 -4.17 -3.40 -10.53
C ALA A 7 -4.49 -4.17 -9.24
N ASN A 8 -3.65 -5.12 -8.89
CA ASN A 8 -3.72 -5.86 -7.64
C ASN A 8 -2.68 -5.36 -6.64
N GLN A 9 -2.94 -5.54 -5.37
CA GLN A 9 -2.00 -5.16 -4.33
C GLN A 9 -0.76 -6.07 -4.31
N ILE A 10 0.39 -5.47 -4.05
CA ILE A 10 1.63 -6.19 -3.82
C ILE A 10 1.48 -6.99 -2.51
N ARG A 11 1.68 -8.29 -2.58
CA ARG A 11 1.80 -9.16 -1.41
C ARG A 11 3.27 -9.23 -1.00
N LEU A 12 3.57 -8.79 0.22
CA LEU A 12 4.90 -8.89 0.77
C LEU A 12 5.20 -10.37 1.15
N PRO A 13 6.43 -10.86 0.93
CA PRO A 13 6.85 -12.20 1.32
C PRO A 13 7.15 -12.25 2.83
N LEU A 14 6.11 -12.14 3.64
CA LEU A 14 6.20 -12.15 5.10
C LEU A 14 6.00 -13.57 5.63
N GLU A 15 6.66 -13.87 6.75
CA GLU A 15 6.50 -15.11 7.47
C GLU A 15 5.51 -14.97 8.62
N GLY A 16 4.98 -16.10 9.12
CA GLY A 16 4.17 -16.18 10.33
C GLY A 16 2.69 -16.40 10.06
N ASP A 17 1.98 -16.81 11.10
CA ASP A 17 0.56 -17.19 11.06
C ASP A 17 -0.39 -15.97 11.07
N GLY A 18 0.13 -14.76 11.27
CA GLY A 18 -0.61 -13.51 11.19
C GLY A 18 -0.69 -12.91 9.78
N VAL A 19 -0.01 -13.47 8.78
CA VAL A 19 0.06 -12.91 7.42
C VAL A 19 -1.31 -12.85 6.75
N GLU A 20 -2.16 -13.84 6.97
CA GLU A 20 -3.52 -13.89 6.41
C GLU A 20 -4.48 -12.86 7.04
N GLU A 21 -4.10 -12.25 8.16
CA GLU A 21 -4.88 -11.19 8.83
C GLU A 21 -4.51 -9.78 8.34
N ILE A 22 -3.52 -9.67 7.45
CA ILE A 22 -3.10 -8.37 6.89
C ILE A 22 -4.19 -7.88 5.96
N LEU A 23 -4.72 -6.71 6.28
CA LEU A 23 -5.75 -6.07 5.48
C LEU A 23 -5.13 -5.27 4.33
N SER A 24 -5.89 -5.13 3.29
CA SER A 24 -5.58 -4.27 2.16
C SER A 24 -6.87 -3.62 1.66
N VAL A 25 -6.78 -2.41 1.13
CA VAL A 25 -7.95 -1.68 0.62
C VAL A 25 -7.67 -1.26 -0.82
N ASN A 26 -8.38 -1.88 -1.76
CA ASN A 26 -8.25 -1.62 -3.20
C ASN A 26 -9.59 -1.28 -3.87
N ASN A 27 -10.70 -1.49 -3.16
CA ASN A 27 -12.05 -1.22 -3.63
C ASN A 27 -12.97 -0.89 -2.46
N LEU A 28 -14.24 -0.55 -2.75
CA LEU A 28 -15.22 -0.15 -1.74
C LEU A 28 -15.61 -1.27 -0.78
N ASP A 29 -15.57 -2.52 -1.20
CA ASP A 29 -15.92 -3.66 -0.35
C ASP A 29 -14.78 -3.95 0.64
N ASP A 30 -13.53 -3.84 0.19
CA ASP A 30 -12.35 -3.87 1.08
C ASP A 30 -12.44 -2.75 2.12
N TYR A 31 -12.80 -1.53 1.69
CA TYR A 31 -12.93 -0.38 2.58
C TYR A 31 -14.04 -0.57 3.63
N ARG A 32 -15.19 -1.12 3.26
CA ARG A 32 -16.25 -1.46 4.21
C ARG A 32 -15.77 -2.48 5.23
N SER A 33 -15.16 -3.57 4.76
CA SER A 33 -14.58 -4.60 5.63
C SER A 33 -13.54 -4.02 6.58
N PHE A 34 -12.69 -3.12 6.10
CA PHE A 34 -11.72 -2.39 6.93
C PHE A 34 -12.43 -1.54 7.99
N GLN A 35 -13.44 -0.75 7.62
CA GLN A 35 -14.22 0.07 8.56
C GLN A 35 -14.89 -0.77 9.66
N ASP A 36 -15.45 -1.92 9.30
CA ASP A 36 -16.11 -2.82 10.26
C ASP A 36 -15.11 -3.35 11.30
N THR A 37 -13.84 -3.54 10.93
CA THR A 37 -12.80 -4.00 11.85
C THR A 37 -12.34 -2.91 12.83
N LEU A 38 -12.53 -1.63 12.53
CA LEU A 38 -12.05 -0.51 13.35
C LEU A 38 -12.79 -0.32 14.68
N ALA A 39 -14.06 -0.72 14.78
CA ALA A 39 -14.99 -0.34 15.84
C ALA A 39 -14.49 -0.58 17.29
N THR A 40 -13.62 -1.57 17.50
CA THR A 40 -13.10 -1.94 18.85
C THR A 40 -11.57 -1.87 18.94
N LYS A 41 -10.92 -1.28 17.95
CA LYS A 41 -9.47 -1.26 17.77
C LYS A 41 -8.90 0.11 18.12
N LYS A 42 -7.60 0.14 18.46
CA LYS A 42 -6.91 1.39 18.81
C LYS A 42 -5.55 1.51 18.12
N GLU A 43 -4.82 0.41 18.07
CA GLU A 43 -3.45 0.36 17.53
C GLU A 43 -3.49 -0.09 16.08
N ILE A 44 -3.12 0.77 15.16
CA ILE A 44 -3.14 0.48 13.73
C ILE A 44 -1.73 0.65 13.17
N SER A 45 -1.25 -0.36 12.50
CA SER A 45 0.02 -0.30 11.78
C SER A 45 -0.22 -0.34 10.28
N ILE A 46 0.54 0.47 9.54
CA ILE A 46 0.47 0.57 8.09
C ILE A 46 1.85 0.22 7.52
N LEU A 47 1.92 -0.76 6.64
CA LEU A 47 3.13 -1.06 5.86
C LEU A 47 3.10 -0.21 4.58
N GLY A 48 4.08 0.69 4.47
CA GLY A 48 4.25 1.61 3.35
C GLY A 48 3.90 3.05 3.68
N ALA A 49 4.88 3.95 3.51
CA ALA A 49 4.74 5.41 3.62
C ALA A 49 4.61 6.08 2.23
N GLY A 50 3.98 5.39 1.29
CA GLY A 50 3.57 5.92 0.00
C GLY A 50 2.35 6.82 0.12
N LEU A 51 1.79 7.23 -1.03
CA LEU A 51 0.65 8.15 -1.08
C LEU A 51 -0.53 7.63 -0.24
N ILE A 52 -0.99 6.42 -0.56
CA ILE A 52 -2.13 5.77 0.12
C ILE A 52 -1.85 5.53 1.60
N GLY A 53 -0.63 5.07 1.95
CA GLY A 53 -0.26 4.85 3.35
C GLY A 53 -0.27 6.13 4.17
N CYS A 54 0.20 7.25 3.61
CA CYS A 54 0.14 8.56 4.28
C CYS A 54 -1.28 9.12 4.40
N GLU A 55 -2.15 8.89 3.40
CA GLU A 55 -3.57 9.27 3.46
C GLU A 55 -4.30 8.51 4.55
N PHE A 56 -4.19 7.17 4.59
CA PHE A 56 -4.75 6.37 5.68
C PHE A 56 -4.19 6.79 7.05
N ALA A 57 -2.88 7.06 7.14
CA ALA A 57 -2.27 7.49 8.40
C ALA A 57 -2.85 8.82 8.89
N ASN A 58 -3.05 9.79 7.98
CA ASN A 58 -3.68 11.05 8.30
C ASN A 58 -5.11 10.86 8.83
N ASP A 59 -5.94 10.16 8.08
CA ASP A 59 -7.36 10.01 8.38
C ASP A 59 -7.59 9.23 9.68
N LEU A 60 -6.83 8.16 9.88
CA LEU A 60 -6.91 7.35 11.11
C LEU A 60 -6.41 8.12 12.33
N ALA A 61 -5.31 8.86 12.21
CA ALA A 61 -4.81 9.68 13.32
C ALA A 61 -5.80 10.80 13.66
N MET A 62 -6.38 11.48 12.66
CA MET A 62 -7.43 12.48 12.87
C MET A 62 -8.71 11.89 13.48
N ALA A 63 -9.01 10.61 13.23
CA ALA A 63 -10.10 9.89 13.85
C ALA A 63 -9.78 9.38 15.27
N GLY A 64 -8.57 9.63 15.79
CA GLY A 64 -8.16 9.31 17.16
C GLY A 64 -7.62 7.91 17.38
N TYR A 65 -7.13 7.24 16.32
CA TYR A 65 -6.38 5.99 16.41
C TYR A 65 -4.90 6.25 16.65
N ASN A 66 -4.22 5.32 17.31
CA ASN A 66 -2.77 5.30 17.41
C ASN A 66 -2.19 4.66 16.14
N VAL A 67 -1.50 5.44 15.33
CA VAL A 67 -1.06 5.02 14.01
C VAL A 67 0.45 4.89 13.93
N HIS A 68 0.92 3.72 13.53
CA HIS A 68 2.31 3.44 13.22
C HIS A 68 2.45 3.20 11.71
N VAL A 69 3.38 3.91 11.06
CA VAL A 69 3.71 3.71 9.64
C VAL A 69 5.11 3.14 9.54
N ILE A 70 5.24 1.99 8.89
CA ILE A 70 6.50 1.27 8.72
C ILE A 70 6.90 1.32 7.24
N ASP A 71 8.11 1.79 6.93
CA ASP A 71 8.59 1.85 5.56
C ASP A 71 10.11 1.60 5.49
N ILE A 72 10.54 1.04 4.37
CA ILE A 72 11.95 0.85 4.03
C ILE A 72 12.65 2.15 3.63
N SER A 73 11.89 3.17 3.23
CA SER A 73 12.40 4.51 2.90
C SER A 73 12.80 5.25 4.18
N ILE A 74 13.56 6.32 4.01
CA ILE A 74 13.99 7.19 5.12
C ILE A 74 13.04 8.37 5.38
N GLN A 75 11.98 8.50 4.57
CA GLN A 75 10.99 9.57 4.66
C GLN A 75 9.67 9.17 3.99
N PRO A 76 8.54 9.80 4.32
CA PRO A 76 7.28 9.59 3.61
C PRO A 76 7.39 10.10 2.17
N LEU A 77 6.69 9.42 1.27
CA LEU A 77 6.70 9.71 -0.17
C LEU A 77 8.11 9.77 -0.77
N GLY A 78 9.04 8.93 -0.29
CA GLY A 78 10.46 9.01 -0.63
C GLY A 78 10.79 8.92 -2.12
N LYS A 79 9.90 8.32 -2.93
CA LYS A 79 10.03 8.27 -4.40
C LYS A 79 9.43 9.48 -5.12
N LEU A 80 8.61 10.29 -4.43
CA LEU A 80 7.82 11.37 -5.04
C LEU A 80 8.27 12.75 -4.58
N LEU A 81 8.76 12.88 -3.34
CA LEU A 81 9.13 14.16 -2.75
C LEU A 81 10.65 14.28 -2.57
N PRO A 82 11.21 15.49 -2.82
CA PRO A 82 12.56 15.78 -2.39
C PRO A 82 12.68 15.77 -0.85
N PRO A 83 13.89 15.66 -0.27
CA PRO A 83 14.08 15.52 1.18
C PRO A 83 13.38 16.61 2.01
N ALA A 84 13.40 17.85 1.57
CA ALA A 84 12.71 18.95 2.27
C ALA A 84 11.19 18.75 2.32
N GLY A 85 10.58 18.27 1.23
CA GLY A 85 9.16 17.96 1.16
C GLY A 85 8.78 16.77 2.03
N GLY A 86 9.58 15.69 2.00
CA GLY A 86 9.39 14.53 2.85
C GLY A 86 9.47 14.89 4.34
N THR A 87 10.49 15.65 4.75
CA THR A 87 10.63 16.13 6.13
C THR A 87 9.46 17.02 6.56
N PHE A 88 8.97 17.89 5.68
CA PHE A 88 7.81 18.73 5.98
C PHE A 88 6.55 17.88 6.22
N LEU A 89 6.26 16.93 5.32
CA LEU A 89 5.12 16.03 5.45
C LEU A 89 5.21 15.18 6.72
N GLN A 90 6.40 14.60 6.99
CA GLN A 90 6.64 13.84 8.21
C GLN A 90 6.26 14.63 9.46
N ARG A 91 6.79 15.84 9.61
CA ARG A 91 6.49 16.72 10.77
C ARG A 91 5.00 17.02 10.91
N LYS A 92 4.27 17.17 9.77
CA LYS A 92 2.82 17.42 9.80
C LYS A 92 2.05 16.20 10.29
N LEU A 93 2.40 15.02 9.85
CA LEU A 93 1.76 13.77 10.27
C LEU A 93 2.15 13.40 11.73
N GLU A 94 3.39 13.61 12.12
CA GLU A 94 3.83 13.44 13.53
C GLU A 94 3.11 14.40 14.49
N ALA A 95 2.82 15.62 14.04
CA ALA A 95 2.09 16.61 14.85
C ALA A 95 0.64 16.21 15.16
N ILE A 96 0.05 15.31 14.38
CA ILE A 96 -1.28 14.73 14.63
C ILE A 96 -1.22 13.33 15.27
N GLY A 97 -0.02 12.87 15.66
CA GLY A 97 0.18 11.63 16.40
C GLY A 97 0.62 10.41 15.61
N VAL A 98 0.93 10.55 14.31
CA VAL A 98 1.48 9.44 13.53
C VAL A 98 2.91 9.14 13.96
N ILE A 99 3.23 7.87 14.18
CA ILE A 99 4.57 7.40 14.55
C ILE A 99 5.18 6.67 13.35
N PHE A 100 6.30 7.19 12.85
CA PHE A 100 7.02 6.58 11.73
C PHE A 100 8.14 5.65 12.19
N HIS A 101 8.28 4.53 11.50
CA HIS A 101 9.37 3.57 11.59
C HIS A 101 10.03 3.46 10.21
N PHE A 102 10.89 4.41 9.89
CA PHE A 102 11.64 4.43 8.64
C PHE A 102 12.86 3.51 8.68
N ASP A 103 13.45 3.23 7.52
CA ASP A 103 14.57 2.30 7.35
C ASP A 103 14.29 0.95 8.03
N THR A 104 13.03 0.49 7.94
CA THR A 104 12.55 -0.65 8.71
C THR A 104 11.88 -1.67 7.80
N ILE A 105 12.39 -2.90 7.84
CA ILE A 105 11.87 -4.03 7.08
C ILE A 105 11.10 -4.95 8.03
N THR A 106 9.82 -5.16 7.78
CA THR A 106 9.04 -6.20 8.45
C THR A 106 9.38 -7.56 7.84
N LYS A 107 9.66 -8.56 8.67
CA LYS A 107 10.00 -9.92 8.26
C LYS A 107 8.91 -10.92 8.58
N ARG A 108 8.27 -10.75 9.73
CA ARG A 108 7.33 -11.73 10.26
C ARG A 108 6.14 -11.03 10.88
N VAL A 109 4.96 -11.66 10.77
CA VAL A 109 3.72 -11.25 11.43
C VAL A 109 3.11 -12.47 12.10
N GLU A 110 2.92 -12.40 13.40
CA GLU A 110 2.42 -13.51 14.23
C GLU A 110 1.18 -13.09 15.01
N LYS A 111 0.28 -14.04 15.27
CA LYS A 111 -0.90 -13.82 16.12
C LYS A 111 -0.51 -13.95 17.58
N ILE A 112 -0.73 -12.89 18.35
CA ILE A 112 -0.50 -12.89 19.80
C ILE A 112 -1.82 -12.53 20.48
N GLY A 113 -2.58 -13.55 20.85
CA GLY A 113 -3.93 -13.37 21.38
C GLY A 113 -4.88 -12.73 20.38
N LYS A 114 -5.33 -11.49 20.65
CA LYS A 114 -6.21 -10.70 19.75
C LYS A 114 -5.46 -9.68 18.93
N LYS A 115 -4.13 -9.66 19.01
CA LYS A 115 -3.26 -8.69 18.31
C LYS A 115 -2.35 -9.40 17.32
N LEU A 116 -1.77 -8.62 16.44
CA LEU A 116 -0.67 -9.02 15.57
C LEU A 116 0.64 -8.48 16.14
N GLN A 117 1.69 -9.28 16.09
CA GLN A 117 3.05 -8.86 16.39
C GLN A 117 3.88 -8.87 15.12
N LEU A 118 4.38 -7.70 14.78
CA LEU A 118 5.36 -7.52 13.72
C LEU A 118 6.75 -7.74 14.29
N THR A 119 7.60 -8.49 13.58
CA THR A 119 9.03 -8.60 13.88
C THR A 119 9.81 -7.99 12.73
N PHE A 120 10.66 -7.01 13.05
CA PHE A 120 11.50 -6.31 12.09
C PHE A 120 12.84 -7.01 11.86
N ALA A 121 13.51 -6.68 10.76
CA ALA A 121 14.82 -7.26 10.41
C ALA A 121 15.91 -7.00 11.48
N ASN A 122 15.78 -5.94 12.26
CA ASN A 122 16.68 -5.61 13.37
C ASN A 122 16.33 -6.30 14.70
N GLY A 123 15.35 -7.23 14.69
CA GLY A 123 14.90 -7.98 15.85
C GLY A 123 13.91 -7.23 16.78
N LYS A 124 13.64 -5.95 16.55
CA LYS A 124 12.60 -5.24 17.30
C LYS A 124 11.22 -5.73 16.92
N THR A 125 10.27 -5.59 17.82
CA THR A 125 8.87 -5.96 17.60
C THR A 125 7.92 -4.80 17.83
N LEU A 126 6.76 -4.86 17.18
CA LEU A 126 5.65 -3.94 17.36
C LEU A 126 4.35 -4.73 17.43
N GLN A 127 3.49 -4.44 18.40
CA GLN A 127 2.16 -5.03 18.47
C GLN A 127 1.11 -4.06 17.94
N THR A 128 0.13 -4.58 17.22
CA THR A 128 -0.94 -3.80 16.63
C THR A 128 -2.26 -4.57 16.67
N ASP A 129 -3.37 -3.87 16.64
CA ASP A 129 -4.70 -4.49 16.54
C ASP A 129 -5.06 -4.78 15.08
N ILE A 130 -4.60 -3.90 14.15
CA ILE A 130 -4.82 -4.02 12.72
C ILE A 130 -3.50 -3.75 12.00
N LEU A 131 -3.21 -4.56 10.99
CA LEU A 131 -2.13 -4.33 10.05
C LEU A 131 -2.70 -4.11 8.66
N LEU A 132 -2.48 -2.91 8.11
CA LEU A 132 -2.86 -2.52 6.75
C LEU A 132 -1.64 -2.51 5.87
N THR A 133 -1.71 -3.08 4.66
CA THR A 133 -0.65 -2.94 3.65
C THR A 133 -1.00 -1.89 2.61
N ALA A 134 -0.05 -0.99 2.33
CA ALA A 134 -0.14 0.09 1.36
C ALA A 134 1.20 0.25 0.58
N VAL A 135 1.83 -0.88 0.23
CA VAL A 135 3.17 -0.92 -0.38
C VAL A 135 3.17 -0.77 -1.91
N GLY A 136 2.00 -0.60 -2.51
CA GLY A 136 1.83 -0.38 -3.93
C GLY A 136 1.01 -1.45 -4.63
N LEU A 137 0.87 -1.28 -5.94
CA LEU A 137 0.03 -2.09 -6.80
C LEU A 137 0.86 -2.69 -7.95
N ILE A 138 0.39 -3.82 -8.46
CA ILE A 138 0.88 -4.48 -9.68
C ILE A 138 -0.24 -4.41 -10.71
N PRO A 139 -0.01 -3.78 -11.88
CA PRO A 139 -0.96 -3.75 -12.98
C PRO A 139 -1.44 -5.14 -13.40
N ASN A 140 -2.73 -5.27 -13.72
CA ASN A 140 -3.28 -6.51 -14.25
C ASN A 140 -3.03 -6.57 -15.75
N THR A 141 -2.06 -7.38 -16.18
CA THR A 141 -1.58 -7.44 -17.56
C THR A 141 -1.80 -8.79 -18.24
N SER A 142 -2.11 -9.85 -17.49
CA SER A 142 -2.13 -11.25 -17.99
C SER A 142 -2.98 -11.42 -19.26
N LEU A 143 -4.19 -10.85 -19.27
CA LEU A 143 -5.07 -10.94 -20.46
C LEU A 143 -4.45 -10.27 -21.69
N ALA A 144 -3.74 -9.16 -21.49
CA ALA A 144 -3.07 -8.44 -22.56
C ALA A 144 -1.86 -9.23 -23.10
N GLU A 145 -1.09 -9.83 -22.20
CA GLU A 145 0.06 -10.69 -22.54
C GLU A 145 -0.39 -11.91 -23.34
N GLU A 146 -1.42 -12.61 -22.90
CA GLU A 146 -2.01 -13.76 -23.60
C GLU A 146 -2.53 -13.41 -25.00
N ALA A 147 -3.01 -12.17 -25.16
CA ALA A 147 -3.49 -11.63 -26.45
C ALA A 147 -2.36 -11.08 -27.34
N GLY A 148 -1.09 -11.13 -26.92
CA GLY A 148 0.05 -10.59 -27.68
C GLY A 148 0.12 -9.06 -27.69
N ILE A 149 -0.57 -8.39 -26.76
CA ILE A 149 -0.48 -6.95 -26.57
C ILE A 149 0.83 -6.64 -25.83
N LYS A 150 1.52 -5.59 -26.25
CA LYS A 150 2.79 -5.19 -25.66
C LYS A 150 2.60 -4.78 -24.18
N VAL A 151 3.35 -5.43 -23.30
CA VAL A 151 3.37 -5.17 -21.87
C VAL A 151 4.82 -4.89 -21.42
N ASN A 152 4.97 -4.00 -20.43
CA ASN A 152 6.19 -3.80 -19.66
C ASN A 152 5.85 -3.93 -18.17
N ARG A 153 5.77 -2.85 -17.42
CA ARG A 153 5.19 -2.86 -16.06
C ARG A 153 3.66 -2.88 -16.11
N GLY A 154 3.10 -2.20 -17.09
CA GLY A 154 1.69 -2.16 -17.43
C GLY A 154 1.49 -2.44 -18.91
N ILE A 155 0.25 -2.37 -19.39
CA ILE A 155 -0.08 -2.46 -20.82
C ILE A 155 0.44 -1.19 -21.49
N VAL A 156 1.42 -1.34 -22.40
CA VAL A 156 2.07 -0.19 -23.05
C VAL A 156 1.11 0.48 -24.01
N VAL A 157 0.91 1.78 -23.81
CA VAL A 157 0.00 2.59 -24.66
C VAL A 157 0.68 3.91 -25.07
N THR A 158 0.21 4.47 -26.16
CA THR A 158 0.53 5.83 -26.59
C THR A 158 -0.14 6.85 -25.67
N ARG A 159 0.16 8.14 -25.84
CA ARG A 159 -0.54 9.23 -25.14
C ARG A 159 -2.05 9.32 -25.44
N SER A 160 -2.52 8.68 -26.51
CA SER A 160 -3.94 8.52 -26.82
C SER A 160 -4.51 7.21 -26.27
N LEU A 161 -3.79 6.53 -25.38
CA LEU A 161 -4.17 5.27 -24.73
C LEU A 161 -4.30 4.07 -25.66
N GLN A 162 -3.82 4.16 -26.90
CA GLN A 162 -3.86 3.09 -27.90
C GLN A 162 -2.69 2.13 -27.65
N THR A 163 -2.97 0.83 -27.71
CA THR A 163 -1.96 -0.24 -27.63
C THR A 163 -1.22 -0.41 -28.98
N ASN A 164 -0.41 -1.46 -29.11
CA ASN A 164 0.17 -1.87 -30.39
C ASN A 164 -0.86 -2.41 -31.40
N TYR A 165 -2.12 -2.56 -31.02
CA TYR A 165 -3.24 -2.89 -31.90
C TYR A 165 -4.14 -1.67 -32.08
N SER A 166 -4.50 -1.33 -33.35
CA SER A 166 -5.21 -0.10 -33.69
C SER A 166 -6.57 0.06 -33.03
N ASP A 167 -7.26 -1.03 -32.74
CA ASP A 167 -8.62 -1.02 -32.21
C ASP A 167 -8.70 -1.40 -30.72
N ILE A 168 -7.53 -1.48 -30.06
CA ILE A 168 -7.43 -1.83 -28.64
C ILE A 168 -6.75 -0.72 -27.87
N TYR A 169 -7.39 -0.28 -26.81
CA TYR A 169 -6.96 0.76 -25.90
C TYR A 169 -6.83 0.21 -24.48
N ALA A 170 -5.96 0.78 -23.66
CA ALA A 170 -5.91 0.48 -22.22
C ALA A 170 -5.84 1.76 -21.41
N LEU A 171 -6.49 1.78 -20.24
CA LEU A 171 -6.55 2.94 -19.36
C LEU A 171 -6.63 2.55 -17.88
N GLY A 172 -6.35 3.50 -17.01
CA GLY A 172 -6.30 3.30 -15.54
C GLY A 172 -5.04 2.57 -15.10
N ASP A 173 -5.08 1.92 -13.94
CA ASP A 173 -3.91 1.35 -13.27
C ASP A 173 -3.24 0.19 -14.03
N CYS A 174 -3.91 -0.39 -15.02
CA CYS A 174 -3.31 -1.42 -15.88
C CYS A 174 -2.48 -0.84 -17.02
N ALA A 175 -2.60 0.45 -17.34
CA ALA A 175 -1.95 1.06 -18.49
C ALA A 175 -0.62 1.75 -18.12
N GLU A 176 0.34 1.69 -19.05
CA GLU A 176 1.63 2.36 -18.97
C GLU A 176 1.84 3.20 -20.23
N VAL A 177 1.92 4.53 -20.06
CA VAL A 177 2.16 5.46 -21.18
C VAL A 177 3.64 5.44 -21.53
N ASP A 178 3.95 5.20 -22.81
CA ASP A 178 5.32 5.17 -23.37
C ASP A 178 5.86 6.60 -23.59
#